data_9d38c4c495961617380fed6a54371dac
#
_entry.id   9d38c4c495961617380fed6a54371dac
#
_cell.length_a   1.000
_cell.length_b   1.000
_cell.length_c   1.000
_cell.angle_alpha   90.00
_cell.angle_beta   90.00
_cell.angle_gamma   90.00
#
_symmetry.space_group_name_H-M   'P 1'
#
loop_
_entity.id
_entity.type
_entity.pdbx_description
1 polymer ?
#
loop_
_entity_poly.entity_id
_entity_poly.type
_entity_poly.pdbx_seq_one_letter_code
_entity_poly.pdbx_strand_id
1 'polypeptide(L)'
;MAEEKPVVHYYNGDNYRFALYVYNDDPKTVYLANVFVHKRSRGYGIGNNILVTAEQEALKMNANTLCLKCLKDSWVHDWYKEHGFEDLCLDNNSKFMWMRKDI
;
A
#
# COMPACT_ATOMS: atom_id res chain seq x y z
N MET A 1 3.08 -28.49 1.33
CA MET A 1 2.01 -27.53 1.04
C MET A 1 2.58 -26.39 0.24
N ALA A 2 2.00 -26.09 -0.90
CA ALA A 2 2.49 -25.00 -1.73
C ALA A 2 2.20 -23.67 -1.07
N GLU A 3 3.16 -22.75 -1.11
CA GLU A 3 2.92 -21.39 -0.68
C GLU A 3 1.90 -20.74 -1.62
N GLU A 4 0.99 -20.01 -1.04
CA GLU A 4 0.04 -19.25 -1.81
C GLU A 4 0.73 -18.05 -2.43
N LYS A 5 0.58 -17.92 -3.74
CA LYS A 5 1.11 -16.76 -4.46
C LYS A 5 0.00 -15.72 -4.63
N PRO A 6 0.31 -14.46 -4.39
CA PRO A 6 -0.68 -13.41 -4.62
C PRO A 6 -0.92 -13.18 -6.10
N VAL A 7 -2.10 -12.69 -6.41
CA VAL A 7 -2.35 -12.05 -7.71
C VAL A 7 -1.82 -10.63 -7.59
N VAL A 8 -1.00 -10.22 -8.54
CA VAL A 8 -0.36 -8.91 -8.52
C VAL A 8 -0.88 -8.05 -9.65
N HIS A 9 -1.34 -6.87 -9.31
CA HIS A 9 -1.79 -5.87 -10.27
C HIS A 9 -0.78 -4.73 -10.28
N TYR A 10 -0.18 -4.45 -11.43
CA TYR A 10 0.83 -3.39 -11.59
C TYR A 10 0.20 -2.16 -12.22
N TYR A 11 0.56 -1.00 -11.68
CA TYR A 11 0.09 0.30 -12.15
C TYR A 11 1.30 1.17 -12.44
N ASN A 12 1.41 1.65 -13.67
CA ASN A 12 2.52 2.48 -14.12
C ASN A 12 2.01 3.75 -14.77
N GLY A 13 2.43 4.89 -14.24
CA GLY A 13 2.24 6.17 -14.89
C GLY A 13 3.57 6.70 -15.40
N ASP A 14 3.57 7.92 -15.95
CA ASP A 14 4.78 8.54 -16.49
C ASP A 14 5.81 8.83 -15.40
N ASN A 15 5.35 9.08 -14.19
CA ASN A 15 6.20 9.55 -13.09
C ASN A 15 5.99 8.77 -11.79
N TYR A 16 5.25 7.67 -11.84
CA TYR A 16 4.98 6.84 -10.66
C TYR A 16 4.74 5.38 -11.05
N ARG A 17 4.86 4.51 -10.07
CA ARG A 17 4.41 3.12 -10.18
C ARG A 17 4.07 2.59 -8.79
N PHE A 18 3.20 1.59 -8.76
CA PHE A 18 2.88 0.85 -7.55
C PHE A 18 2.25 -0.48 -7.94
N ALA A 19 2.09 -1.37 -6.96
CA ALA A 19 1.46 -2.66 -7.17
C ALA A 19 0.44 -2.92 -6.07
N LEU A 20 -0.59 -3.68 -6.40
CA LEU A 20 -1.58 -4.18 -5.45
C LEU A 20 -1.49 -5.71 -5.45
N TYR A 21 -1.36 -6.28 -4.27
CA TYR A 21 -1.26 -7.73 -4.06
C TYR A 21 -2.53 -8.22 -3.39
N VAL A 22 -3.10 -9.29 -3.94
CA VAL A 22 -4.31 -9.92 -3.37
C VAL A 22 -4.04 -11.41 -3.20
N TYR A 23 -4.30 -11.92 -2.01
CA TYR A 23 -4.16 -13.33 -1.69
C TYR A 23 -5.54 -14.01 -1.70
N ASN A 24 -5.60 -15.24 -2.24
CA ASN A 24 -6.88 -15.96 -2.37
C ASN A 24 -7.53 -16.30 -1.03
N ASP A 25 -6.71 -16.50 0.01
CA ASP A 25 -7.20 -16.81 1.35
C ASP A 25 -7.72 -15.57 2.10
N ASP A 26 -7.46 -14.38 1.56
CA ASP A 26 -7.96 -13.13 2.14
C ASP A 26 -8.28 -12.13 1.03
N PRO A 27 -9.35 -12.37 0.24
CA PRO A 27 -9.68 -11.50 -0.90
C PRO A 27 -10.21 -10.13 -0.52
N LYS A 28 -10.52 -9.90 0.76
CA LYS A 28 -11.01 -8.61 1.24
C LYS A 28 -9.91 -7.64 1.61
N THR A 29 -8.65 -8.10 1.64
CA THR A 29 -7.49 -7.27 1.96
C THR A 29 -6.60 -7.14 0.74
N VAL A 30 -6.26 -5.90 0.40
CA VAL A 30 -5.33 -5.59 -0.69
C VAL A 30 -4.08 -4.97 -0.07
N TYR A 31 -2.91 -5.39 -0.53
CA TYR A 31 -1.62 -4.89 -0.06
C TYR A 31 -1.01 -3.96 -1.09
N LEU A 32 -0.78 -2.72 -0.69
CA LEU A 32 -0.08 -1.72 -1.51
C LEU A 32 1.42 -1.92 -1.35
N ALA A 33 2.12 -2.08 -2.46
CA ALA A 33 3.56 -2.36 -2.45
C ALA A 33 4.26 -1.68 -3.61
N ASN A 34 5.58 -1.61 -3.52
CA ASN A 34 6.45 -1.12 -4.59
C ASN A 34 6.10 0.29 -5.05
N VAL A 35 5.71 1.14 -4.12
CA VAL A 35 5.37 2.54 -4.42
C VAL A 35 6.63 3.29 -4.81
N PHE A 36 6.58 3.91 -5.98
CA PHE A 36 7.68 4.73 -6.49
C PHE A 36 7.12 5.99 -7.14
N VAL A 37 7.72 7.12 -6.79
CA VAL A 37 7.45 8.40 -7.44
C VAL A 37 8.76 8.92 -7.98
N HIS A 38 8.78 9.27 -9.28
CA HIS A 38 9.98 9.79 -9.91
C HIS A 38 10.49 11.02 -9.14
N LYS A 39 11.80 11.07 -8.94
CA LYS A 39 12.44 12.11 -8.11
C LYS A 39 12.01 13.52 -8.50
N ARG A 40 11.91 13.80 -9.80
CA ARG A 40 11.51 15.12 -10.33
C ARG A 40 10.04 15.45 -10.07
N SER A 41 9.24 14.46 -9.75
CA SER A 41 7.79 14.61 -9.58
C SER A 41 7.36 14.61 -8.11
N ARG A 42 8.31 14.45 -7.19
CA ARG A 42 8.01 14.46 -5.76
C ARG A 42 7.63 15.87 -5.32
N GLY A 43 6.68 15.94 -4.40
CA GLY A 43 6.18 17.23 -3.90
C GLY A 43 4.99 17.80 -4.65
N TYR A 44 4.50 17.11 -5.69
CA TYR A 44 3.37 17.56 -6.50
C TYR A 44 2.08 16.78 -6.22
N GLY A 45 1.97 16.13 -5.06
CA GLY A 45 0.75 15.42 -4.68
C GLY A 45 0.57 14.06 -5.34
N ILE A 46 1.58 13.52 -6.01
CA ILE A 46 1.48 12.23 -6.70
C ILE A 46 1.28 11.09 -5.71
N GLY A 47 1.95 11.14 -4.56
CA GLY A 47 1.76 10.14 -3.50
C GLY A 47 0.30 10.06 -3.06
N ASN A 48 -0.34 11.21 -2.88
CA ASN A 48 -1.76 11.26 -2.53
C ASN A 48 -2.62 10.65 -3.63
N ASN A 49 -2.31 10.94 -4.89
CA ASN A 49 -3.03 10.38 -6.04
C ASN A 49 -2.86 8.86 -6.10
N ILE A 50 -1.68 8.34 -5.77
CA ILE A 50 -1.44 6.90 -5.68
C ILE A 50 -2.36 6.28 -4.63
N LEU A 51 -2.46 6.86 -3.45
CA LEU A 51 -3.34 6.34 -2.39
C LEU A 51 -4.80 6.35 -2.82
N VAL A 52 -5.27 7.43 -3.43
CA VAL A 52 -6.64 7.53 -3.93
C VAL A 52 -6.89 6.45 -4.98
N THR A 53 -5.98 6.29 -5.92
CA THR A 53 -6.12 5.27 -6.98
C THR A 53 -6.09 3.86 -6.39
N ALA A 54 -5.19 3.60 -5.45
CA ALA A 54 -5.08 2.29 -4.80
C ALA A 54 -6.39 1.94 -4.08
N GLU A 55 -6.98 2.88 -3.35
CA GLU A 55 -8.26 2.66 -2.67
C GLU A 55 -9.39 2.37 -3.67
N GLN A 56 -9.46 3.14 -4.75
CA GLN A 56 -10.48 2.95 -5.78
C GLN A 56 -10.34 1.59 -6.45
N GLU A 57 -9.12 1.19 -6.79
CA GLU A 57 -8.88 -0.11 -7.41
C GLU A 57 -9.17 -1.27 -6.45
N ALA A 58 -8.81 -1.11 -5.17
CA ALA A 58 -9.13 -2.11 -4.15
C ALA A 58 -10.65 -2.27 -3.99
N LEU A 59 -11.40 -1.18 -3.98
CA LEU A 59 -12.86 -1.22 -3.92
C LEU A 59 -13.46 -1.93 -5.14
N LYS A 60 -12.90 -1.72 -6.32
CA LYS A 60 -13.33 -2.44 -7.54
C LYS A 60 -13.09 -3.95 -7.43
N MET A 61 -12.12 -4.37 -6.64
CA MET A 61 -11.85 -5.78 -6.35
C MET A 61 -12.72 -6.33 -5.22
N ASN A 62 -13.67 -5.55 -4.74
CA ASN A 62 -14.54 -5.88 -3.60
C ASN A 62 -13.77 -6.03 -2.28
N ALA A 63 -12.61 -5.40 -2.16
CA ALA A 63 -11.86 -5.35 -0.92
C ALA A 63 -12.45 -4.31 0.04
N ASN A 64 -12.19 -4.46 1.31
CA ASN A 64 -12.61 -3.52 2.34
C ASN A 64 -11.46 -3.05 3.23
N THR A 65 -10.25 -3.54 2.98
CA THR A 65 -9.07 -3.21 3.77
C THR A 65 -7.88 -3.03 2.86
N LEU A 66 -7.14 -1.95 3.07
CA LEU A 66 -5.89 -1.68 2.39
C LEU A 66 -4.75 -1.74 3.41
N CYS A 67 -3.75 -2.55 3.14
CA CYS A 67 -2.57 -2.73 4.00
C CYS A 67 -1.30 -2.31 3.28
N LEU A 68 -0.32 -1.90 4.06
CA LEU A 68 1.00 -1.59 3.54
C LEU A 68 2.04 -1.75 4.64
N LYS A 69 3.30 -1.70 4.24
CA LYS A 69 4.42 -1.74 5.18
C LYS A 69 5.32 -0.55 4.90
N CYS A 70 5.74 0.15 5.95
CA CYS A 70 6.65 1.29 5.82
C CYS A 70 7.71 1.25 6.92
N LEU A 71 8.77 2.01 6.73
CA LEU A 71 9.83 2.13 7.74
C LEU A 71 9.27 2.82 8.99
N LYS A 72 9.39 2.15 10.13
CA LYS A 72 8.90 2.64 11.41
C LYS A 72 9.57 3.96 11.77
N ASP A 73 8.78 4.88 12.31
CA ASP A 73 9.24 6.18 12.82
C ASP A 73 9.89 7.07 11.75
N SER A 74 9.63 6.78 10.47
CA SER A 74 10.03 7.64 9.37
C SER A 74 8.97 8.70 9.09
N TRP A 75 9.33 9.71 8.28
CA TRP A 75 8.36 10.72 7.86
C TRP A 75 7.20 10.08 7.09
N VAL A 76 7.46 9.00 6.35
CA VAL A 76 6.42 8.32 5.57
C VAL A 76 5.45 7.58 6.51
N HIS A 77 5.92 7.06 7.64
CA HIS A 77 5.05 6.45 8.65
C HIS A 77 4.03 7.46 9.16
N ASP A 78 4.48 8.65 9.52
CA ASP A 78 3.59 9.74 9.96
C ASP A 78 2.65 10.17 8.84
N TRP A 79 3.15 10.24 7.61
CA TRP A 79 2.36 10.62 6.45
C TRP A 79 1.21 9.64 6.21
N TYR A 80 1.46 8.33 6.35
CA TYR A 80 0.39 7.34 6.23
C TYR A 80 -0.63 7.48 7.35
N LYS A 81 -0.19 7.77 8.58
CA LYS A 81 -1.13 8.01 9.68
C LYS A 81 -2.04 9.20 9.39
N GLU A 82 -1.51 10.26 8.82
CA GLU A 82 -2.29 11.43 8.40
C GLU A 82 -3.32 11.09 7.33
N HIS A 83 -3.07 10.04 6.56
CA HIS A 83 -3.99 9.59 5.50
C HIS A 83 -4.92 8.46 5.95
N GLY A 84 -5.03 8.25 7.26
CA GLY A 84 -6.02 7.33 7.83
C GLY A 84 -5.55 5.91 8.07
N PHE A 85 -4.27 5.64 7.89
CA PHE A 85 -3.71 4.33 8.20
C PHE A 85 -3.41 4.20 9.68
N GLU A 86 -3.64 3.01 10.23
CA GLU A 86 -3.35 2.68 11.61
C GLU A 86 -2.27 1.62 11.69
N ASP A 87 -1.45 1.70 12.73
CA ASP A 87 -0.42 0.69 12.98
C ASP A 87 -1.08 -0.65 13.30
N LEU A 88 -0.58 -1.70 12.68
CA LEU A 88 -1.08 -3.06 12.89
C LEU A 88 -0.09 -3.88 13.71
N CYS A 89 1.12 -4.05 13.21
CA CYS A 89 2.18 -4.79 13.92
C CYS A 89 3.53 -4.51 13.29
N LEU A 90 4.58 -4.73 14.07
CA LEU A 90 5.94 -4.69 13.54
C LEU A 90 6.25 -5.97 12.77
N ASP A 91 7.09 -5.85 11.76
CA ASP A 91 7.59 -7.02 11.06
C ASP A 91 8.67 -7.74 11.90
N ASN A 92 9.17 -8.86 11.38
CA ASN A 92 10.14 -9.69 12.09
C ASN A 92 11.43 -8.97 12.46
N ASN A 93 11.80 -7.94 11.71
CA ASN A 93 13.02 -7.15 11.96
C ASN A 93 12.79 -5.98 12.91
N SER A 94 11.55 -5.70 13.28
CA SER A 94 11.16 -4.55 14.08
C SER A 94 11.55 -3.19 13.46
N LYS A 95 11.91 -3.18 12.18
CA LYS A 95 12.26 -1.97 11.44
C LYS A 95 11.09 -1.41 10.66
N PHE A 96 10.15 -2.26 10.27
CA PHE A 96 9.02 -1.90 9.45
C PHE A 96 7.73 -2.08 10.21
N MET A 97 6.79 -1.19 9.96
CA MET A 97 5.47 -1.22 10.56
C MET A 97 4.46 -1.60 9.47
N TRP A 98 3.71 -2.67 9.73
CA TRP A 98 2.52 -2.98 8.94
C TRP A 98 1.40 -2.04 9.37
N MET A 99 0.72 -1.47 8.40
CA MET A 99 -0.38 -0.54 8.63
C MET A 99 -1.60 -0.97 7.83
N ARG A 100 -2.77 -0.57 8.30
CA ARG A 100 -4.03 -0.88 7.64
C ARG A 100 -4.95 0.32 7.61
N LYS A 101 -5.84 0.33 6.62
CA LYS A 101 -6.92 1.32 6.53
C LYS A 101 -8.17 0.62 6.05
N ASP A 102 -9.29 0.86 6.71
CA ASP A 102 -10.60 0.42 6.24
C ASP A 102 -11.04 1.34 5.11
N ILE A 103 -11.49 0.74 4.02
CA ILE A 103 -11.87 1.50 2.81
C ILE A 103 -13.31 1.22 2.38
#